data_1809326773bfe66c88dfce40ac8e2e6d
#
_entry.id   1809326773bfe66c88dfce40ac8e2e6d
#
_cell.length_a   1.000
_cell.length_b   1.000
_cell.length_c   1.000
_cell.angle_alpha   90.00
_cell.angle_beta   90.00
_cell.angle_gamma   90.00
#
_symmetry.space_group_name_H-M   'P 1'
#
loop_
_entity.id
_entity.type
_entity.pdbx_description
1 polymer ?
#
loop_
_entity_poly.entity_id
_entity_poly.type
_entity_poly.pdbx_seq_one_letter_code
_entity_poly.pdbx_strand_id
1 'polypeptide(L)'
;MVPFQIDLSEKVAVVTGGGGVLCSMFAKALAECGAKVAVLDLRKEAAEQVADEINQAGGCAIGIAANVLDQGDMERARGEVEASLGRCSILLNGAGGNNPKGTTTNEYLYKEDILNQDVVSFFDLDPEGIRFVLELNFIGTLIPTQVFARNMTNGDVIINISSMNAFTPLTKIPAYSGAKAAVSNFTQWLAVHFSKVGIRVNALAPGFFITNQNYNLLIDQNGEYTERSKKILSQTPMNRFGKPEELLGGLLYLVDNQASGFVNGVVLPIDGGFSAYSGV
;
A
#
# COMPACT_ATOMS: atom_id res chain seq x y z
N MET A 1 -4.77 21.84 22.66
CA MET A 1 -4.27 21.98 21.27
C MET A 1 -5.00 20.95 20.43
N VAL A 2 -5.56 21.35 19.30
CA VAL A 2 -6.28 20.43 18.41
C VAL A 2 -5.21 19.71 17.56
N PRO A 3 -5.14 18.35 17.51
CA PRO A 3 -4.05 17.61 16.88
C PRO A 3 -4.19 17.48 15.34
N PHE A 4 -5.07 18.24 14.70
CA PHE A 4 -5.38 18.09 13.28
C PHE A 4 -4.96 19.29 12.40
N GLN A 5 -3.99 20.07 12.84
CA GLN A 5 -3.25 20.98 11.95
C GLN A 5 -1.99 20.26 11.48
N ILE A 6 -2.13 19.55 10.36
CA ILE A 6 -1.04 18.75 9.81
C ILE A 6 -0.14 19.69 8.99
N ASP A 7 1.08 19.88 9.45
CA ASP A 7 2.11 20.64 8.77
C ASP A 7 3.34 19.73 8.56
N LEU A 8 3.64 19.43 7.30
CA LEU A 8 4.74 18.59 6.87
C LEU A 8 5.82 19.39 6.10
N SER A 9 5.84 20.72 6.22
CA SER A 9 6.72 21.62 5.45
C SER A 9 8.22 21.29 5.57
N GLU A 10 8.64 20.75 6.72
CA GLU A 10 10.02 20.32 6.96
C GLU A 10 10.28 18.83 6.64
N LYS A 11 9.30 18.14 6.04
CA LYS A 11 9.38 16.70 5.79
C LYS A 11 9.67 16.41 4.32
N VAL A 12 10.47 15.35 4.12
CA VAL A 12 10.65 14.72 2.80
C VAL A 12 9.97 13.36 2.83
N ALA A 13 8.97 13.20 2.00
CA ALA A 13 8.23 11.95 1.85
C ALA A 13 8.73 11.19 0.62
N VAL A 14 9.03 9.91 0.80
CA VAL A 14 9.34 8.97 -0.28
C VAL A 14 8.19 7.99 -0.41
N VAL A 15 7.61 7.89 -1.61
CA VAL A 15 6.45 7.05 -1.88
C VAL A 15 6.81 6.03 -2.95
N THR A 16 6.92 4.74 -2.59
CA THR A 16 7.17 3.66 -3.57
C THR A 16 5.87 3.18 -4.21
N GLY A 17 5.92 2.79 -5.47
CA GLY A 17 4.71 2.51 -6.27
C GLY A 17 3.85 3.75 -6.47
N GLY A 18 4.49 4.93 -6.42
CA GLY A 18 3.84 6.23 -6.38
C GLY A 18 3.09 6.62 -7.65
N GLY A 19 3.35 5.97 -8.78
CA GLY A 19 2.56 6.08 -10.01
C GLY A 19 1.24 5.28 -9.99
N GLY A 20 1.01 4.46 -8.95
CA GLY A 20 -0.24 3.72 -8.76
C GLY A 20 -1.37 4.58 -8.20
N VAL A 21 -2.63 4.14 -8.39
CA VAL A 21 -3.84 4.95 -8.07
C VAL A 21 -3.87 5.43 -6.61
N LEU A 22 -3.68 4.54 -5.64
CA LEU A 22 -3.73 4.94 -4.23
C LEU A 22 -2.49 5.72 -3.82
N CYS A 23 -1.31 5.28 -4.25
CA CYS A 23 -0.05 5.91 -3.85
C CYS A 23 0.15 7.29 -4.47
N SER A 24 -0.35 7.54 -5.69
CA SER A 24 -0.35 8.89 -6.28
C SER A 24 -1.22 9.85 -5.48
N MET A 25 -2.38 9.41 -5.02
CA MET A 25 -3.24 10.19 -4.15
C MET A 25 -2.57 10.47 -2.79
N PHE A 26 -1.89 9.49 -2.21
CA PHE A 26 -1.12 9.67 -0.97
C PHE A 26 0.02 10.67 -1.14
N ALA A 27 0.76 10.57 -2.25
CA ALA A 27 1.84 11.51 -2.59
C ALA A 27 1.34 12.96 -2.68
N LYS A 28 0.21 13.17 -3.38
CA LYS A 28 -0.44 14.48 -3.50
C LYS A 28 -0.90 15.03 -2.15
N ALA A 29 -1.55 14.21 -1.32
CA ALA A 29 -2.01 14.63 -0.01
C ALA A 29 -0.86 15.01 0.93
N LEU A 30 0.26 14.29 0.89
CA LEU A 30 1.46 14.65 1.65
C LEU A 30 2.04 16.00 1.16
N ALA A 31 2.04 16.23 -0.16
CA ALA A 31 2.48 17.50 -0.74
C ALA A 31 1.55 18.67 -0.38
N GLU A 32 0.22 18.45 -0.39
CA GLU A 32 -0.77 19.46 0.04
C GLU A 32 -0.59 19.85 1.53
N CYS A 33 -0.07 18.93 2.36
CA CYS A 33 0.31 19.22 3.74
C CYS A 33 1.72 19.85 3.86
N GLY A 34 2.38 20.19 2.75
CA GLY A 34 3.67 20.90 2.70
C GLY A 34 4.89 20.00 2.56
N ALA A 35 4.78 18.68 2.53
CA ALA A 35 5.94 17.81 2.34
C ALA A 35 6.54 17.95 0.94
N LYS A 36 7.88 17.86 0.86
CA LYS A 36 8.56 17.60 -0.41
C LYS A 36 8.43 16.10 -0.72
N VAL A 37 8.05 15.73 -1.93
CA VAL A 37 7.68 14.35 -2.25
C VAL A 37 8.58 13.77 -3.34
N ALA A 38 9.20 12.62 -3.06
CA ALA A 38 9.83 11.78 -4.06
C ALA A 38 8.86 10.65 -4.44
N VAL A 39 8.42 10.65 -5.69
CA VAL A 39 7.53 9.63 -6.26
C VAL A 39 8.39 8.58 -6.94
N LEU A 40 8.46 7.37 -6.38
CA LEU A 40 9.21 6.26 -6.92
C LEU A 40 8.27 5.25 -7.57
N ASP A 41 8.50 4.91 -8.83
CA ASP A 41 7.76 3.85 -9.55
C ASP A 41 8.70 3.10 -10.49
N LEU A 42 8.37 1.87 -10.83
CA LEU A 42 9.11 1.11 -11.84
C LEU A 42 9.02 1.79 -13.22
N ARG A 43 7.89 2.43 -13.51
CA ARG A 43 7.64 3.18 -14.74
C ARG A 43 7.95 4.65 -14.52
N LYS A 44 8.99 5.13 -15.21
CA LYS A 44 9.47 6.50 -15.11
C LYS A 44 8.36 7.52 -15.37
N GLU A 45 7.65 7.34 -16.47
CA GLU A 45 6.59 8.26 -16.93
C GLU A 45 5.47 8.41 -15.88
N ALA A 46 5.13 7.31 -15.19
CA ALA A 46 4.11 7.34 -14.15
C ALA A 46 4.58 8.10 -12.91
N ALA A 47 5.86 7.97 -12.53
CA ALA A 47 6.43 8.72 -11.43
C ALA A 47 6.53 10.21 -11.74
N GLU A 48 7.03 10.56 -12.94
CA GLU A 48 7.17 11.93 -13.40
C GLU A 48 5.80 12.62 -13.53
N GLN A 49 4.80 11.95 -14.09
CA GLN A 49 3.45 12.49 -14.20
C GLN A 49 2.89 12.94 -12.85
N VAL A 50 3.01 12.09 -11.82
CA VAL A 50 2.51 12.43 -10.47
C VAL A 50 3.30 13.58 -9.86
N ALA A 51 4.63 13.60 -10.04
CA ALA A 51 5.46 14.71 -9.58
C ALA A 51 5.09 16.02 -10.27
N ASP A 52 4.86 16.01 -11.59
CA ASP A 52 4.43 17.18 -12.35
C ASP A 52 3.05 17.69 -11.88
N GLU A 53 2.11 16.80 -11.62
CA GLU A 53 0.79 17.19 -11.08
C GLU A 53 0.92 17.86 -9.70
N ILE A 54 1.81 17.36 -8.83
CA ILE A 54 2.11 17.97 -7.53
C ILE A 54 2.74 19.37 -7.72
N ASN A 55 3.72 19.49 -8.61
CA ASN A 55 4.42 20.76 -8.88
C ASN A 55 3.48 21.81 -9.50
N GLN A 56 2.59 21.39 -10.41
CA GLN A 56 1.56 22.27 -11.00
C GLN A 56 0.56 22.77 -9.95
N ALA A 57 0.27 21.97 -8.92
CA ALA A 57 -0.58 22.36 -7.80
C ALA A 57 0.15 23.26 -6.76
N GLY A 58 1.44 23.60 -6.99
CA GLY A 58 2.22 24.47 -6.10
C GLY A 58 3.00 23.70 -5.03
N GLY A 59 3.04 22.38 -5.07
CA GLY A 59 3.88 21.55 -4.21
C GLY A 59 5.31 21.44 -4.69
N CYS A 60 6.09 20.54 -4.10
CA CYS A 60 7.47 20.25 -4.48
C CYS A 60 7.68 18.74 -4.61
N ALA A 61 7.87 18.22 -5.81
CA ALA A 61 8.06 16.80 -6.03
C ALA A 61 9.04 16.47 -7.15
N ILE A 62 9.64 15.27 -7.07
CA ILE A 62 10.42 14.66 -8.14
C ILE A 62 9.91 13.25 -8.42
N GLY A 63 9.92 12.83 -9.69
CA GLY A 63 9.61 11.48 -10.13
C GLY A 63 10.90 10.70 -10.42
N ILE A 64 11.05 9.52 -9.86
CA ILE A 64 12.24 8.67 -10.01
C ILE A 64 11.82 7.28 -10.46
N ALA A 65 12.40 6.80 -11.58
CA ALA A 65 12.28 5.38 -11.94
C ALA A 65 13.09 4.53 -10.96
N ALA A 66 12.44 3.55 -10.32
CA ALA A 66 13.12 2.72 -9.34
C ALA A 66 12.43 1.36 -9.15
N ASN A 67 13.25 0.31 -9.15
CA ASN A 67 12.80 -1.05 -8.86
C ASN A 67 12.99 -1.36 -7.37
N VAL A 68 11.89 -1.53 -6.66
CA VAL A 68 11.90 -1.84 -5.21
C VAL A 68 12.52 -3.20 -4.87
N LEU A 69 12.72 -4.07 -5.86
CA LEU A 69 13.37 -5.37 -5.69
C LEU A 69 14.88 -5.32 -5.94
N ASP A 70 15.43 -4.19 -6.36
CA ASP A 70 16.86 -4.00 -6.60
C ASP A 70 17.44 -3.03 -5.58
N GLN A 71 18.35 -3.52 -4.73
CA GLN A 71 18.96 -2.72 -3.69
C GLN A 71 19.84 -1.59 -4.26
N GLY A 72 20.59 -1.85 -5.34
CA GLY A 72 21.43 -0.83 -5.96
C GLY A 72 20.61 0.30 -6.57
N ASP A 73 19.48 -0.05 -7.17
CA ASP A 73 18.56 0.93 -7.74
C ASP A 73 17.89 1.78 -6.64
N MET A 74 17.54 1.16 -5.50
CA MET A 74 17.03 1.89 -4.33
C MET A 74 18.10 2.81 -3.71
N GLU A 75 19.36 2.39 -3.64
CA GLU A 75 20.47 3.23 -3.16
C GLU A 75 20.73 4.43 -4.08
N ARG A 76 20.66 4.23 -5.39
CA ARG A 76 20.71 5.31 -6.39
C ARG A 76 19.54 6.28 -6.19
N ALA A 77 18.31 5.78 -6.09
CA ALA A 77 17.12 6.60 -5.87
C ALA A 77 17.22 7.40 -4.57
N ARG A 78 17.74 6.81 -3.48
CA ARG A 78 18.00 7.54 -2.24
C ARG A 78 18.96 8.70 -2.46
N GLY A 79 20.07 8.49 -3.18
CA GLY A 79 21.05 9.53 -3.50
C GLY A 79 20.41 10.69 -4.26
N GLU A 80 19.55 10.41 -5.24
CA GLU A 80 18.80 11.43 -5.99
C GLU A 80 17.82 12.21 -5.10
N VAL A 81 17.10 11.53 -4.21
CA VAL A 81 16.19 12.15 -3.24
C VAL A 81 16.98 13.09 -2.30
N GLU A 82 18.07 12.59 -1.71
CA GLU A 82 18.88 13.36 -0.78
C GLU A 82 19.49 14.63 -1.43
N ALA A 83 19.94 14.51 -2.68
CA ALA A 83 20.50 15.64 -3.42
C ALA A 83 19.45 16.70 -3.81
N SER A 84 18.21 16.29 -4.10
CA SER A 84 17.18 17.16 -4.64
C SER A 84 16.23 17.73 -3.58
N LEU A 85 15.82 16.90 -2.62
CA LEU A 85 14.79 17.24 -1.64
C LEU A 85 15.30 17.24 -0.20
N GLY A 86 16.35 16.47 0.07
CA GLY A 86 16.89 16.26 1.40
C GLY A 86 16.63 14.84 1.92
N ARG A 87 16.97 14.61 3.18
CA ARG A 87 16.85 13.30 3.85
C ARG A 87 15.41 12.86 3.99
N CYS A 88 15.12 11.58 3.67
CA CYS A 88 13.81 10.98 3.89
C CYS A 88 13.40 11.03 5.36
N SER A 89 12.22 11.54 5.64
CA SER A 89 11.61 11.59 6.97
C SER A 89 10.25 10.89 7.05
N ILE A 90 9.62 10.65 5.90
CA ILE A 90 8.41 9.82 5.77
C ILE A 90 8.65 8.83 4.65
N LEU A 91 8.68 7.54 4.96
CA LEU A 91 8.74 6.48 3.94
C LEU A 91 7.38 5.80 3.85
N LEU A 92 6.76 5.85 2.66
CA LEU A 92 5.53 5.11 2.37
C LEU A 92 5.84 3.97 1.41
N ASN A 93 5.80 2.74 1.90
CA ASN A 93 5.98 1.53 1.13
C ASN A 93 4.64 1.09 0.52
N GLY A 94 4.39 1.50 -0.71
CA GLY A 94 3.15 1.26 -1.42
C GLY A 94 3.27 0.37 -2.66
N ALA A 95 4.50 0.05 -3.09
CA ALA A 95 4.70 -0.90 -4.18
C ALA A 95 4.14 -2.27 -3.81
N GLY A 96 3.33 -2.86 -4.68
CA GLY A 96 2.70 -4.16 -4.42
C GLY A 96 1.65 -4.50 -5.47
N GLY A 97 1.20 -5.73 -5.46
CA GLY A 97 0.18 -6.22 -6.38
C GLY A 97 -0.04 -7.71 -6.29
N ASN A 98 -0.99 -8.20 -7.07
CA ASN A 98 -1.28 -9.62 -7.24
C ASN A 98 -0.78 -10.11 -8.61
N ASN A 99 -0.78 -11.44 -8.81
CA ASN A 99 -0.44 -12.07 -10.09
C ASN A 99 -1.54 -13.09 -10.44
N PRO A 100 -2.09 -13.07 -11.69
CA PRO A 100 -3.08 -14.03 -12.12
C PRO A 100 -2.63 -15.50 -12.00
N LYS A 101 -1.33 -15.78 -12.18
CA LYS A 101 -0.77 -17.13 -12.03
C LYS A 101 -0.80 -17.66 -10.59
N GLY A 102 -0.93 -16.78 -9.60
CA GLY A 102 -1.13 -17.11 -8.18
C GLY A 102 -2.58 -17.03 -7.73
N THR A 103 -3.55 -17.13 -8.66
CA THR A 103 -4.98 -16.91 -8.39
C THR A 103 -5.78 -18.12 -8.86
N THR A 104 -6.68 -18.67 -8.00
CA THR A 104 -7.58 -19.78 -8.38
C THR A 104 -8.81 -19.26 -9.13
N THR A 105 -9.38 -20.11 -10.00
CA THR A 105 -10.62 -19.80 -10.70
C THR A 105 -11.81 -19.78 -9.75
N ASN A 106 -11.92 -20.79 -8.88
CA ASN A 106 -13.02 -20.98 -7.93
C ASN A 106 -12.62 -20.60 -6.50
N GLU A 107 -13.60 -20.29 -5.66
CA GLU A 107 -13.40 -20.00 -4.24
C GLU A 107 -13.22 -21.27 -3.41
N TYR A 108 -13.90 -22.34 -3.82
CA TYR A 108 -13.86 -23.66 -3.21
C TYR A 108 -13.33 -24.66 -4.23
N LEU A 109 -12.66 -25.68 -3.74
CA LEU A 109 -12.23 -26.82 -4.55
C LEU A 109 -13.33 -27.89 -4.54
N TYR A 110 -13.80 -28.27 -5.71
CA TYR A 110 -14.67 -29.44 -5.89
C TYR A 110 -13.88 -30.59 -6.53
N LYS A 111 -14.35 -31.85 -6.34
CA LYS A 111 -13.63 -33.03 -6.86
C LYS A 111 -13.52 -33.01 -8.39
N GLU A 112 -14.55 -32.52 -9.06
CA GLU A 112 -14.61 -32.36 -10.50
C GLU A 112 -13.65 -31.31 -11.04
N ASP A 113 -13.25 -30.33 -10.23
CA ASP A 113 -12.29 -29.28 -10.61
C ASP A 113 -10.88 -29.83 -10.82
N ILE A 114 -10.51 -30.92 -10.10
CA ILE A 114 -9.13 -31.43 -10.08
C ILE A 114 -8.65 -31.90 -11.46
N LEU A 115 -9.56 -32.40 -12.29
CA LEU A 115 -9.26 -32.88 -13.65
C LEU A 115 -9.79 -31.95 -14.75
N ASN A 116 -10.37 -30.83 -14.39
CA ASN A 116 -10.91 -29.84 -15.31
C ASN A 116 -9.84 -28.86 -15.78
N GLN A 117 -9.42 -28.94 -17.01
CA GLN A 117 -8.39 -28.07 -17.59
C GLN A 117 -8.79 -26.58 -17.71
N ASP A 118 -10.07 -26.28 -17.62
CA ASP A 118 -10.58 -24.90 -17.64
C ASP A 118 -10.60 -24.24 -16.25
N VAL A 119 -10.25 -24.99 -15.20
CA VAL A 119 -10.25 -24.52 -13.82
C VAL A 119 -8.84 -24.55 -13.26
N VAL A 120 -8.34 -23.38 -12.86
CA VAL A 120 -7.09 -23.26 -12.08
C VAL A 120 -7.45 -23.53 -10.61
N SER A 121 -7.11 -24.71 -10.13
CA SER A 121 -7.29 -25.11 -8.73
C SER A 121 -6.04 -24.79 -7.89
N PHE A 122 -6.03 -25.15 -6.61
CA PHE A 122 -4.84 -25.05 -5.77
C PHE A 122 -3.63 -25.81 -6.34
N PHE A 123 -3.88 -26.95 -6.99
CA PHE A 123 -2.82 -27.82 -7.53
C PHE A 123 -2.17 -27.25 -8.80
N ASP A 124 -2.82 -26.27 -9.45
CA ASP A 124 -2.40 -25.67 -10.72
C ASP A 124 -1.77 -24.28 -10.52
N LEU A 125 -1.73 -23.79 -9.29
CA LEU A 125 -1.09 -22.50 -8.98
C LEU A 125 0.39 -22.55 -9.36
N ASP A 126 0.82 -21.58 -10.18
CA ASP A 126 2.21 -21.47 -10.61
C ASP A 126 3.11 -20.96 -9.46
N PRO A 127 4.11 -21.74 -9.01
CA PRO A 127 5.04 -21.31 -7.98
C PRO A 127 5.76 -20.00 -8.31
N GLU A 128 6.03 -19.70 -9.59
CA GLU A 128 6.64 -18.43 -10.00
C GLU A 128 5.68 -17.25 -9.81
N GLY A 129 4.38 -17.47 -10.06
CA GLY A 129 3.36 -16.46 -9.76
C GLY A 129 3.24 -16.19 -8.25
N ILE A 130 3.33 -17.23 -7.43
CA ILE A 130 3.34 -17.10 -5.96
C ILE A 130 4.60 -16.35 -5.50
N ARG A 131 5.79 -16.74 -6.00
CA ARG A 131 7.06 -16.11 -5.68
C ARG A 131 7.04 -14.61 -6.03
N PHE A 132 6.60 -14.27 -7.25
CA PHE A 132 6.47 -12.88 -7.68
C PHE A 132 5.64 -12.03 -6.70
N VAL A 133 4.49 -12.56 -6.25
CA VAL A 133 3.62 -11.83 -5.31
C VAL A 133 4.29 -11.62 -3.96
N LEU A 134 4.97 -12.65 -3.43
CA LEU A 134 5.70 -12.55 -2.16
C LEU A 134 6.88 -11.58 -2.27
N GLU A 135 7.65 -11.65 -3.33
CA GLU A 135 8.77 -10.76 -3.58
C GLU A 135 8.29 -9.31 -3.73
N LEU A 136 7.35 -9.04 -4.62
CA LEU A 136 6.89 -7.67 -4.86
C LEU A 136 6.32 -7.02 -3.59
N ASN A 137 5.50 -7.73 -2.83
CA ASN A 137 4.84 -7.13 -1.66
C ASN A 137 5.74 -7.10 -0.42
N PHE A 138 6.45 -8.19 -0.11
CA PHE A 138 7.24 -8.27 1.11
C PHE A 138 8.68 -7.77 0.90
N ILE A 139 9.41 -8.30 -0.08
CA ILE A 139 10.78 -7.85 -0.36
C ILE A 139 10.78 -6.40 -0.87
N GLY A 140 9.78 -6.03 -1.68
CA GLY A 140 9.55 -4.65 -2.14
C GLY A 140 9.15 -3.66 -1.04
N THR A 141 8.83 -4.13 0.17
CA THR A 141 8.71 -3.31 1.38
C THR A 141 10.02 -3.31 2.18
N LEU A 142 10.70 -4.46 2.25
CA LEU A 142 11.93 -4.65 3.03
C LEU A 142 13.10 -3.82 2.46
N ILE A 143 13.39 -3.95 1.16
CA ILE A 143 14.56 -3.28 0.55
C ILE A 143 14.47 -1.75 0.66
N PRO A 144 13.37 -1.08 0.25
CA PRO A 144 13.25 0.37 0.45
C PRO A 144 13.40 0.77 1.91
N THR A 145 12.83 -0.02 2.85
CA THR A 145 12.99 0.24 4.29
C THR A 145 14.45 0.16 4.70
N GLN A 146 15.20 -0.87 4.28
CA GLN A 146 16.64 -0.99 4.60
C GLN A 146 17.46 0.18 4.07
N VAL A 147 17.12 0.66 2.86
CA VAL A 147 17.88 1.72 2.20
C VAL A 147 17.56 3.08 2.82
N PHE A 148 16.29 3.46 2.91
CA PHE A 148 15.89 4.79 3.36
C PHE A 148 15.95 4.96 4.88
N ALA A 149 15.61 3.91 5.66
CA ALA A 149 15.63 4.01 7.12
C ALA A 149 17.04 4.15 7.70
N ARG A 150 18.09 3.83 6.93
CA ARG A 150 19.48 3.98 7.36
C ARG A 150 19.83 5.40 7.82
N ASN A 151 19.24 6.40 7.20
CA ASN A 151 19.45 7.82 7.47
C ASN A 151 18.27 8.49 8.20
N MET A 152 17.21 7.74 8.50
CA MET A 152 16.08 8.25 9.28
C MET A 152 16.45 8.41 10.76
N THR A 153 15.79 9.35 11.45
CA THR A 153 16.10 9.72 12.83
C THR A 153 14.84 9.83 13.69
N ASN A 154 15.01 10.23 14.95
CA ASN A 154 13.91 10.44 15.87
C ASN A 154 12.82 11.37 15.30
N GLY A 155 11.58 10.94 15.37
CA GLY A 155 10.41 11.64 14.83
C GLY A 155 10.11 11.36 13.36
N ASP A 156 10.89 10.49 12.70
CA ASP A 156 10.58 10.04 11.35
C ASP A 156 9.61 8.84 11.38
N VAL A 157 8.94 8.59 10.24
CA VAL A 157 7.82 7.65 10.17
C VAL A 157 7.92 6.76 8.94
N ILE A 158 7.63 5.48 9.12
CA ILE A 158 7.45 4.51 8.02
C ILE A 158 5.99 4.06 8.01
N ILE A 159 5.35 4.14 6.86
CA ILE A 159 4.00 3.65 6.62
C ILE A 159 4.04 2.55 5.57
N ASN A 160 3.62 1.35 5.93
CA ASN A 160 3.50 0.22 5.01
C ASN A 160 2.05 0.10 4.53
N ILE A 161 1.88 -0.23 3.25
CA ILE A 161 0.55 -0.55 2.72
C ILE A 161 0.32 -2.05 2.81
N SER A 162 -0.42 -2.44 3.84
CA SER A 162 -0.95 -3.79 4.02
C SER A 162 -2.28 -3.97 3.27
N SER A 163 -3.19 -4.74 3.77
CA SER A 163 -4.55 -4.94 3.25
C SER A 163 -5.42 -5.55 4.34
N MET A 164 -6.73 -5.40 4.26
CA MET A 164 -7.65 -6.18 5.10
C MET A 164 -7.48 -7.69 4.89
N ASN A 165 -6.90 -8.13 3.75
CA ASN A 165 -6.55 -9.53 3.48
C ASN A 165 -5.52 -10.10 4.45
N ALA A 166 -4.79 -9.26 5.16
CA ALA A 166 -3.87 -9.69 6.21
C ALA A 166 -4.60 -10.21 7.46
N PHE A 167 -5.85 -9.79 7.67
CA PHE A 167 -6.71 -10.22 8.79
C PHE A 167 -7.64 -11.36 8.36
N THR A 168 -8.29 -11.18 7.21
CA THR A 168 -9.28 -12.13 6.65
C THR A 168 -8.87 -12.43 5.22
N PRO A 169 -8.23 -13.60 4.97
CA PRO A 169 -7.74 -13.93 3.63
C PRO A 169 -8.89 -14.09 2.64
N LEU A 170 -8.76 -13.49 1.46
CA LEU A 170 -9.70 -13.71 0.38
C LEU A 170 -9.46 -15.05 -0.29
N THR A 171 -10.54 -15.69 -0.72
CA THR A 171 -10.58 -17.09 -1.16
C THR A 171 -9.68 -17.41 -2.35
N LYS A 172 -9.58 -16.53 -3.36
CA LYS A 172 -8.92 -16.85 -4.64
C LYS A 172 -7.43 -16.48 -4.70
N ILE A 173 -6.92 -15.69 -3.74
CA ILE A 173 -5.60 -15.04 -3.83
C ILE A 173 -4.72 -15.34 -2.62
N PRO A 174 -4.34 -16.62 -2.41
CA PRO A 174 -3.61 -17.05 -1.22
C PRO A 174 -2.24 -16.35 -1.09
N ALA A 175 -1.53 -16.16 -2.20
CA ALA A 175 -0.23 -15.52 -2.18
C ALA A 175 -0.29 -14.06 -1.72
N TYR A 176 -1.27 -13.30 -2.25
CA TYR A 176 -1.43 -11.89 -1.88
C TYR A 176 -1.83 -11.75 -0.40
N SER A 177 -2.77 -12.56 0.08
CA SER A 177 -3.19 -12.54 1.49
C SER A 177 -2.02 -12.88 2.41
N GLY A 178 -1.25 -13.93 2.09
CA GLY A 178 -0.05 -14.31 2.83
C GLY A 178 1.03 -13.23 2.82
N ALA A 179 1.27 -12.59 1.66
CA ALA A 179 2.24 -11.49 1.55
C ALA A 179 1.83 -10.27 2.40
N LYS A 180 0.54 -9.90 2.39
CA LYS A 180 0.05 -8.77 3.20
C LYS A 180 0.03 -9.08 4.71
N ALA A 181 -0.19 -10.34 5.09
CA ALA A 181 0.00 -10.78 6.47
C ALA A 181 1.48 -10.67 6.90
N ALA A 182 2.41 -11.04 6.01
CA ALA A 182 3.84 -10.86 6.25
C ALA A 182 4.22 -9.37 6.42
N VAL A 183 3.69 -8.47 5.58
CA VAL A 183 3.89 -7.01 5.72
C VAL A 183 3.36 -6.50 7.06
N SER A 184 2.18 -6.98 7.49
CA SER A 184 1.60 -6.60 8.80
C SER A 184 2.47 -7.04 9.97
N ASN A 185 2.93 -8.29 9.97
CA ASN A 185 3.84 -8.80 10.99
C ASN A 185 5.19 -8.07 10.99
N PHE A 186 5.75 -7.81 9.80
CA PHE A 186 6.99 -7.06 9.64
C PHE A 186 6.87 -5.62 10.14
N THR A 187 5.73 -4.97 9.95
CA THR A 187 5.42 -3.64 10.49
C THR A 187 5.55 -3.64 12.02
N GLN A 188 4.97 -4.63 12.68
CA GLN A 188 5.04 -4.77 14.14
C GLN A 188 6.46 -5.03 14.62
N TRP A 189 7.20 -5.90 13.93
CA TRP A 189 8.60 -6.19 14.24
C TRP A 189 9.47 -4.94 14.09
N LEU A 190 9.34 -4.20 12.97
CA LEU A 190 10.07 -2.95 12.74
C LEU A 190 9.76 -1.88 13.79
N ALA A 191 8.50 -1.74 14.18
CA ALA A 191 8.06 -0.79 15.19
C ALA A 191 8.80 -1.00 16.53
N VAL A 192 8.99 -2.26 16.93
CA VAL A 192 9.79 -2.59 18.13
C VAL A 192 11.27 -2.36 17.87
N HIS A 193 11.78 -2.85 16.73
CA HIS A 193 13.21 -2.79 16.41
C HIS A 193 13.73 -1.35 16.31
N PHE A 194 12.95 -0.43 15.71
CA PHE A 194 13.32 0.96 15.53
C PHE A 194 12.92 1.88 16.68
N SER A 195 12.26 1.37 17.72
CA SER A 195 11.75 2.17 18.82
C SER A 195 12.83 2.98 19.54
N LYS A 196 14.05 2.45 19.67
CA LYS A 196 15.16 3.12 20.38
C LYS A 196 15.82 4.23 19.58
N VAL A 197 15.67 4.23 18.27
CA VAL A 197 16.11 5.34 17.41
C VAL A 197 15.00 6.35 17.13
N GLY A 198 13.79 6.09 17.68
CA GLY A 198 12.67 7.03 17.65
C GLY A 198 11.90 7.07 16.32
N ILE A 199 12.07 6.06 15.46
CA ILE A 199 11.30 5.92 14.22
C ILE A 199 10.03 5.13 14.52
N ARG A 200 8.87 5.67 14.13
CA ARG A 200 7.59 4.96 14.22
C ARG A 200 7.31 4.19 12.93
N VAL A 201 6.79 2.99 13.07
CA VAL A 201 6.41 2.15 11.93
C VAL A 201 4.98 1.67 12.11
N ASN A 202 4.11 2.01 11.17
CA ASN A 202 2.70 1.62 11.15
C ASN A 202 2.29 1.17 9.76
N ALA A 203 1.11 0.61 9.63
CA ALA A 203 0.55 0.23 8.34
C ALA A 203 -0.90 0.70 8.17
N LEU A 204 -1.28 1.01 6.94
CA LEU A 204 -2.68 1.06 6.51
C LEU A 204 -3.07 -0.29 5.93
N ALA A 205 -4.27 -0.75 6.23
CA ALA A 205 -4.85 -1.96 5.68
C ALA A 205 -6.17 -1.62 4.94
N PRO A 206 -6.08 -1.18 3.67
CA PRO A 206 -7.25 -0.85 2.88
C PRO A 206 -8.16 -2.06 2.66
N GLY A 207 -9.47 -1.81 2.68
CA GLY A 207 -10.51 -2.73 2.24
C GLY A 207 -10.75 -2.64 0.73
N PHE A 208 -12.02 -2.64 0.34
CA PHE A 208 -12.42 -2.51 -1.05
C PHE A 208 -12.78 -1.06 -1.41
N PHE A 209 -12.01 -0.50 -2.34
CA PHE A 209 -12.19 0.86 -2.88
C PHE A 209 -12.40 0.78 -4.38
N ILE A 210 -13.35 1.56 -4.91
CA ILE A 210 -13.51 1.67 -6.36
C ILE A 210 -12.42 2.60 -6.90
N THR A 211 -11.68 2.09 -7.87
CA THR A 211 -10.63 2.82 -8.57
C THR A 211 -10.78 2.59 -10.08
N ASN A 212 -10.16 3.42 -10.90
CA ASN A 212 -10.16 3.23 -12.35
C ASN A 212 -9.60 1.85 -12.76
N GLN A 213 -8.68 1.27 -11.96
CA GLN A 213 -8.08 -0.03 -12.26
C GLN A 213 -9.04 -1.22 -12.05
N ASN A 214 -9.97 -1.11 -11.11
CA ASN A 214 -10.89 -2.20 -10.77
C ASN A 214 -12.36 -1.91 -11.11
N TYR A 215 -12.64 -0.76 -11.73
CA TYR A 215 -13.99 -0.32 -12.05
C TYR A 215 -14.76 -1.42 -12.81
N ASN A 216 -14.20 -1.90 -13.92
CA ASN A 216 -14.84 -2.92 -14.77
C ASN A 216 -14.98 -4.31 -14.10
N LEU A 217 -14.27 -4.56 -12.98
CA LEU A 217 -14.45 -5.79 -12.19
C LEU A 217 -15.60 -5.65 -11.19
N LEU A 218 -15.96 -4.41 -10.85
CA LEU A 218 -16.93 -4.10 -9.80
C LEU A 218 -18.24 -3.55 -10.35
N ILE A 219 -18.19 -2.86 -11.48
CA ILE A 219 -19.33 -2.23 -12.14
C ILE A 219 -19.43 -2.83 -13.56
N ASP A 220 -20.61 -3.27 -13.93
CA ASP A 220 -20.89 -3.82 -15.25
C ASP A 220 -21.12 -2.72 -16.32
N GLN A 221 -21.39 -3.15 -17.56
CA GLN A 221 -21.63 -2.24 -18.70
C GLN A 221 -22.91 -1.37 -18.55
N ASN A 222 -23.83 -1.78 -17.67
CA ASN A 222 -25.08 -1.05 -17.39
C ASN A 222 -24.93 -0.08 -16.20
N GLY A 223 -23.74 -0.03 -15.57
CA GLY A 223 -23.49 0.77 -14.36
C GLY A 223 -23.94 0.09 -13.06
N GLU A 224 -24.31 -1.19 -13.13
CA GLU A 224 -24.76 -1.97 -11.98
C GLU A 224 -23.62 -2.75 -11.31
N TYR A 225 -23.79 -3.08 -10.05
CA TYR A 225 -22.81 -3.91 -9.33
C TYR A 225 -22.76 -5.33 -9.90
N THR A 226 -21.54 -5.77 -10.22
CA THR A 226 -21.30 -7.17 -10.61
C THR A 226 -21.63 -8.14 -9.47
N GLU A 227 -21.80 -9.43 -9.76
CA GLU A 227 -21.99 -10.46 -8.71
C GLU A 227 -20.83 -10.49 -7.70
N ARG A 228 -19.60 -10.22 -8.16
CA ARG A 228 -18.45 -10.03 -7.28
C ARG A 228 -18.67 -8.86 -6.31
N SER A 229 -19.14 -7.74 -6.80
CA SER A 229 -19.43 -6.55 -5.98
C SER A 229 -20.51 -6.82 -4.97
N LYS A 230 -21.63 -7.43 -5.37
CA LYS A 230 -22.73 -7.81 -4.46
C LYS A 230 -22.23 -8.70 -3.33
N LYS A 231 -21.35 -9.66 -3.65
CA LYS A 231 -20.75 -10.55 -2.66
C LYS A 231 -19.83 -9.81 -1.70
N ILE A 232 -18.98 -8.89 -2.20
CA ILE A 232 -18.13 -8.05 -1.35
C ILE A 232 -18.99 -7.20 -0.42
N LEU A 233 -20.01 -6.54 -0.95
CA LEU A 233 -20.89 -5.66 -0.18
C LEU A 233 -21.68 -6.39 0.89
N SER A 234 -22.13 -7.63 0.61
CA SER A 234 -22.81 -8.46 1.61
C SER A 234 -21.94 -8.82 2.81
N GLN A 235 -20.62 -8.77 2.65
CA GLN A 235 -19.64 -9.00 3.71
C GLN A 235 -19.06 -7.69 4.29
N THR A 236 -19.47 -6.53 3.78
CA THR A 236 -19.05 -5.23 4.26
C THR A 236 -20.18 -4.58 5.05
N PRO A 237 -20.10 -4.48 6.39
CA PRO A 237 -21.20 -3.94 7.22
C PRO A 237 -21.66 -2.53 6.82
N MET A 238 -20.76 -1.66 6.35
CA MET A 238 -21.16 -0.34 5.84
C MET A 238 -21.88 -0.39 4.49
N ASN A 239 -22.01 -1.57 3.86
CA ASN A 239 -22.75 -1.84 2.62
C ASN A 239 -22.43 -0.91 1.46
N ARG A 240 -21.17 -0.50 1.35
CA ARG A 240 -20.66 0.31 0.24
C ARG A 240 -19.15 0.07 0.06
N PHE A 241 -18.66 0.37 -1.12
CA PHE A 241 -17.22 0.52 -1.34
C PHE A 241 -16.72 1.81 -0.70
N GLY A 242 -15.46 1.81 -0.28
CA GLY A 242 -14.77 3.03 0.13
C GLY A 242 -14.45 3.92 -1.07
N LYS A 243 -14.38 5.22 -0.83
CA LYS A 243 -13.78 6.18 -1.75
C LYS A 243 -12.29 6.28 -1.41
N PRO A 244 -11.38 6.30 -2.40
CA PRO A 244 -9.93 6.37 -2.13
C PRO A 244 -9.54 7.46 -1.13
N GLU A 245 -10.21 8.63 -1.18
CA GLU A 245 -9.95 9.77 -0.30
C GLU A 245 -10.22 9.46 1.18
N GLU A 246 -11.04 8.45 1.49
CA GLU A 246 -11.30 8.03 2.87
C GLU A 246 -10.09 7.36 3.55
N LEU A 247 -9.06 7.00 2.76
CA LEU A 247 -7.77 6.54 3.28
C LEU A 247 -6.87 7.67 3.79
N LEU A 248 -7.08 8.91 3.29
CA LEU A 248 -6.20 10.04 3.59
C LEU A 248 -6.19 10.40 5.07
N GLY A 249 -7.36 10.36 5.73
CA GLY A 249 -7.44 10.64 7.16
C GLY A 249 -6.57 9.70 7.98
N GLY A 250 -6.56 8.39 7.65
CA GLY A 250 -5.70 7.41 8.31
C GLY A 250 -4.21 7.62 8.02
N LEU A 251 -3.85 7.93 6.77
CA LEU A 251 -2.47 8.23 6.41
C LEU A 251 -1.96 9.45 7.19
N LEU A 252 -2.67 10.57 7.08
CA LEU A 252 -2.28 11.84 7.67
C LEU A 252 -2.21 11.76 9.20
N TYR A 253 -3.15 11.04 9.83
CA TYR A 253 -3.08 10.73 11.26
C TYR A 253 -1.78 9.99 11.62
N LEU A 254 -1.42 8.95 10.87
CA LEU A 254 -0.26 8.12 11.20
C LEU A 254 1.08 8.81 10.92
N VAL A 255 1.16 9.74 9.97
CA VAL A 255 2.41 10.47 9.67
C VAL A 255 2.62 11.67 10.60
N ASP A 256 1.56 12.25 11.15
CA ASP A 256 1.68 13.39 12.05
C ASP A 256 2.08 12.96 13.48
N ASN A 257 3.22 13.45 13.94
CA ASN A 257 3.73 13.15 15.27
C ASN A 257 2.92 13.81 16.40
N GLN A 258 2.23 14.90 16.13
CA GLN A 258 1.36 15.54 17.15
C GLN A 258 0.10 14.72 17.37
N ALA A 259 -0.47 14.16 16.30
CA ALA A 259 -1.69 13.36 16.37
C ALA A 259 -1.42 11.92 16.82
N SER A 260 -0.29 11.32 16.40
CA SER A 260 -0.03 9.87 16.58
C SER A 260 1.35 9.52 17.14
N GLY A 261 2.01 10.45 17.83
CA GLY A 261 3.38 10.26 18.34
C GLY A 261 3.56 9.06 19.27
N PHE A 262 2.48 8.53 19.87
CA PHE A 262 2.51 7.32 20.71
C PHE A 262 1.89 6.08 20.01
N VAL A 263 1.58 6.18 18.70
CA VAL A 263 1.06 5.08 17.89
C VAL A 263 2.21 4.46 17.11
N ASN A 264 2.54 3.21 17.46
CA ASN A 264 3.65 2.48 16.86
C ASN A 264 3.31 0.98 16.75
N GLY A 265 3.47 0.39 15.58
CA GLY A 265 3.17 -1.02 15.29
C GLY A 265 1.69 -1.29 14.97
N VAL A 266 0.85 -0.27 14.78
CA VAL A 266 -0.54 -0.50 14.41
C VAL A 266 -0.65 -0.89 12.92
N VAL A 267 -1.54 -1.83 12.65
CA VAL A 267 -2.05 -2.12 11.31
C VAL A 267 -3.49 -1.64 11.30
N LEU A 268 -3.74 -0.48 10.68
CA LEU A 268 -5.02 0.23 10.74
C LEU A 268 -5.92 -0.20 9.58
N PRO A 269 -6.98 -1.02 9.82
CA PRO A 269 -7.94 -1.34 8.78
C PRO A 269 -8.83 -0.12 8.47
N ILE A 270 -9.01 0.15 7.18
CA ILE A 270 -9.98 1.12 6.66
C ILE A 270 -10.77 0.37 5.59
N ASP A 271 -11.82 -0.34 6.00
CA ASP A 271 -12.44 -1.39 5.20
C ASP A 271 -13.97 -1.50 5.34
N GLY A 272 -14.60 -0.51 5.96
CA GLY A 272 -16.06 -0.50 6.17
C GLY A 272 -16.55 -1.62 7.11
N GLY A 273 -15.64 -2.18 7.92
CA GLY A 273 -15.94 -3.25 8.87
C GLY A 273 -15.79 -4.66 8.29
N PHE A 274 -15.27 -4.79 7.06
CA PHE A 274 -15.13 -6.11 6.40
C PHE A 274 -14.33 -7.10 7.24
N SER A 275 -13.15 -6.73 7.74
CA SER A 275 -12.30 -7.64 8.52
C SER A 275 -12.85 -7.96 9.91
N ALA A 276 -13.76 -7.14 10.42
CA ALA A 276 -14.38 -7.33 11.73
C ALA A 276 -15.68 -8.18 11.69
N TYR A 277 -16.23 -8.40 10.49
CA TYR A 277 -17.53 -9.05 10.32
C TYR A 277 -17.40 -10.57 10.38
N SER A 278 -18.10 -11.20 11.32
CA SER A 278 -18.12 -12.66 11.48
C SER A 278 -19.15 -13.37 10.63
N GLY A 279 -20.06 -12.65 9.99
CA GLY A 279 -21.15 -13.22 9.16
C GLY A 279 -22.41 -13.66 9.94
N VAL A 280 -22.51 -13.36 11.23
CA VAL A 280 -23.64 -13.67 12.11
C VAL A 280 -24.08 -12.45 12.91
#